data_77e1cbc1f124a684415b679246a642a0
#
_entry.id   77e1cbc1f124a684415b679246a642a0
#
_cell.length_a   1.000
_cell.length_b   1.000
_cell.length_c   1.000
_cell.angle_alpha   90.00
_cell.angle_beta   90.00
_cell.angle_gamma   90.00
#
_symmetry.space_group_name_H-M   'P 1'
#
loop_
_entity.id
_entity.type
_entity.pdbx_description
1 polymer ?
#
loop_
_entity_poly.entity_id
_entity_poly.type
_entity_poly.pdbx_seq_one_letter_code
_entity_poly.pdbx_strand_id
1 'polypeptide(L)'
;CGTGTRETSTALENAVVLLSYPEKAFGNPKALRASSVQTQPYLHREILSWYVCRWPIEVFFRQCKDKLALDSYQIRSAQGIKRYWLLMSLAHFMCAVGTGRFCSFETGYHEICDTIQLEKYRYLFQCAKESNDFDSFMKFAV
;
A
#
# COMPACT_ATOMS: atom_id res chain seq x y z
N CYS A 1 28.10 -1.62 2.09
CA CYS A 1 27.26 -2.79 2.46
C CYS A 1 28.09 -4.05 2.36
N GLY A 2 28.38 -4.69 3.51
CA GLY A 2 28.99 -6.02 3.53
C GLY A 2 27.91 -7.07 3.26
N THR A 3 28.06 -7.86 2.21
CA THR A 3 27.19 -9.02 1.93
C THR A 3 27.99 -10.28 2.28
N GLY A 4 27.51 -11.03 3.27
CA GLY A 4 28.03 -12.36 3.59
C GLY A 4 27.03 -13.41 3.18
N THR A 5 27.47 -14.44 2.45
CA THR A 5 26.69 -15.64 2.18
C THR A 5 27.03 -16.69 3.22
N ARG A 6 26.03 -17.20 3.92
CA ARG A 6 26.16 -18.37 4.79
C ARG A 6 25.22 -19.44 4.27
N GLU A 7 25.79 -20.55 3.83
CA GLU A 7 25.02 -21.76 3.57
C GLU A 7 24.60 -22.37 4.91
N THR A 8 23.32 -22.33 5.19
CA THR A 8 22.77 -23.07 6.33
C THR A 8 21.92 -24.21 5.77
N SER A 9 22.23 -25.44 6.15
CA SER A 9 21.41 -26.62 5.91
C SER A 9 20.12 -26.49 6.74
N THR A 10 19.13 -25.84 6.17
CA THR A 10 17.75 -25.91 6.66
C THR A 10 17.01 -26.97 5.84
N ALA A 11 15.85 -27.42 6.31
CA ALA A 11 15.03 -28.46 5.69
C ALA A 11 14.62 -28.23 4.20
N LEU A 12 15.19 -27.22 3.55
CA LEU A 12 15.06 -26.90 2.13
C LEU A 12 16.44 -27.10 1.50
N GLU A 13 16.59 -28.18 0.76
CA GLU A 13 17.75 -28.38 -0.11
C GLU A 13 17.86 -27.21 -1.10
N ASN A 14 19.06 -26.64 -1.25
CA ASN A 14 19.39 -25.52 -2.16
C ASN A 14 18.79 -24.15 -1.83
N ALA A 15 18.68 -23.76 -0.56
CA ALA A 15 18.31 -22.41 -0.17
C ALA A 15 19.55 -21.50 0.00
N VAL A 16 19.57 -20.38 -0.68
CA VAL A 16 20.56 -19.31 -0.49
C VAL A 16 19.98 -18.26 0.45
N VAL A 17 20.68 -17.98 1.55
CA VAL A 17 20.29 -16.93 2.49
C VAL A 17 21.26 -15.76 2.35
N LEU A 18 20.74 -14.62 1.89
CA LEU A 18 21.51 -13.38 1.82
C LEU A 18 21.26 -12.57 3.11
N LEU A 19 22.34 -12.23 3.80
CA LEU A 19 22.29 -11.36 4.98
C LEU A 19 22.71 -9.95 4.57
N SER A 20 21.83 -8.97 4.74
CA SER A 20 22.12 -7.55 4.48
C SER A 20 22.27 -6.80 5.80
N TYR A 21 23.38 -6.11 5.97
CA TYR A 21 23.66 -5.27 7.13
C TYR A 21 23.56 -3.78 6.72
N PRO A 22 22.82 -2.94 7.45
CA PRO A 22 22.91 -1.48 7.29
C PRO A 22 24.33 -1.01 7.69
N GLU A 23 24.87 -0.03 6.99
CA GLU A 23 26.26 0.44 7.15
C GLU A 23 26.68 0.83 8.58
N LYS A 24 25.73 1.04 9.50
CA LYS A 24 26.02 1.50 10.88
C LYS A 24 25.45 0.59 11.98
N ALA A 25 24.91 -0.56 11.64
CA ALA A 25 24.29 -1.44 12.65
C ALA A 25 24.69 -2.90 12.43
N PHE A 26 25.83 -3.30 12.93
CA PHE A 26 26.30 -4.69 12.92
C PHE A 26 25.45 -5.67 13.77
N GLY A 27 24.44 -5.18 14.48
CA GLY A 27 23.69 -5.96 15.46
C GLY A 27 22.39 -6.60 14.97
N ASN A 28 21.83 -6.20 13.83
CA ASN A 28 20.51 -6.69 13.40
C ASN A 28 20.44 -6.91 11.88
N PRO A 29 20.94 -8.05 11.36
CA PRO A 29 20.91 -8.35 9.94
C PRO A 29 19.47 -8.62 9.47
N LYS A 30 19.08 -8.03 8.33
CA LYS A 30 17.88 -8.46 7.62
C LYS A 30 18.22 -9.67 6.77
N ALA A 31 17.65 -10.82 7.11
CA ALA A 31 17.82 -12.03 6.34
C ALA A 31 16.86 -12.05 5.15
N LEU A 32 17.40 -12.12 3.95
CA LEU A 32 16.67 -12.33 2.72
C LEU A 32 16.79 -13.77 2.30
N ARG A 33 15.66 -14.47 2.18
CA ARG A 33 15.64 -15.88 1.79
C ARG A 33 15.25 -15.98 0.31
N ALA A 34 16.10 -16.56 -0.50
CA ALA A 34 15.79 -16.98 -1.85
C ALA A 34 15.91 -18.51 -1.94
N SER A 35 14.86 -19.19 -2.41
CA SER A 35 14.93 -20.62 -2.76
C SER A 35 15.11 -20.73 -4.26
N SER A 36 16.15 -21.39 -4.73
CA SER A 36 16.37 -21.70 -6.14
C SER A 36 16.08 -23.18 -6.38
N VAL A 37 15.18 -23.45 -7.30
CA VAL A 37 14.94 -24.81 -7.83
C VAL A 37 15.94 -25.14 -8.94
N GLN A 38 16.74 -24.18 -9.39
CA GLN A 38 17.69 -24.34 -10.49
C GLN A 38 19.14 -24.18 -10.00
N THR A 39 20.00 -25.04 -10.49
CA THR A 39 21.42 -25.24 -10.20
C THR A 39 22.35 -24.10 -10.64
N GLN A 40 21.84 -22.90 -10.94
CA GLN A 40 22.70 -21.77 -11.25
C GLN A 40 22.82 -20.80 -10.04
N PRO A 41 24.04 -20.46 -9.63
CA PRO A 41 24.23 -19.49 -8.57
C PRO A 41 23.80 -18.10 -9.08
N TYR A 42 22.64 -17.65 -8.63
CA TYR A 42 22.22 -16.27 -8.88
C TYR A 42 23.20 -15.29 -8.24
N LEU A 43 23.59 -14.29 -9.03
CA LEU A 43 24.49 -13.25 -8.52
C LEU A 43 23.75 -12.48 -7.40
N HIS A 44 24.42 -12.16 -6.32
CA HIS A 44 23.86 -11.45 -5.14
C HIS A 44 23.08 -10.18 -5.52
N ARG A 45 23.49 -9.51 -6.60
CA ARG A 45 22.81 -8.32 -7.12
C ARG A 45 21.42 -8.62 -7.70
N GLU A 46 21.23 -9.77 -8.32
CA GLU A 46 19.94 -10.19 -8.88
C GLU A 46 18.95 -10.48 -7.76
N ILE A 47 19.38 -11.20 -6.73
CA ILE A 47 18.54 -11.49 -5.55
C ILE A 47 18.13 -10.19 -4.85
N LEU A 48 19.04 -9.24 -4.70
CA LEU A 48 18.73 -7.92 -4.14
C LEU A 48 17.78 -7.12 -5.02
N SER A 49 17.95 -7.15 -6.35
CA SER A 49 17.05 -6.45 -7.28
C SER A 49 15.62 -7.01 -7.21
N TRP A 50 15.46 -8.33 -7.15
CA TRP A 50 14.15 -8.96 -6.97
C TRP A 50 13.51 -8.62 -5.62
N TYR A 51 14.31 -8.54 -4.56
CA TYR A 51 13.82 -8.16 -3.26
C TYR A 51 13.36 -6.70 -3.22
N VAL A 52 14.09 -5.80 -3.86
CA VAL A 52 13.70 -4.39 -4.00
C VAL A 52 12.38 -4.26 -4.77
N CYS A 53 12.16 -5.06 -5.82
CA CYS A 53 10.90 -5.10 -6.55
C CYS A 53 9.71 -5.61 -5.70
N ARG A 54 9.98 -6.40 -4.68
CA ARG A 54 8.93 -6.89 -3.76
C ARG A 54 8.48 -5.82 -2.74
N TRP A 55 9.38 -4.93 -2.34
CA TRP A 55 9.10 -3.92 -1.31
C TRP A 55 7.88 -3.03 -1.62
N PRO A 56 7.65 -2.56 -2.86
CA PRO A 56 6.46 -1.79 -3.21
C PRO A 56 5.15 -2.51 -2.91
N ILE A 57 5.10 -3.84 -3.00
CA ILE A 57 3.91 -4.64 -2.67
C ILE A 57 3.59 -4.52 -1.18
N GLU A 58 4.58 -4.62 -0.32
CA GLU A 58 4.40 -4.47 1.13
C GLU A 58 3.96 -3.06 1.51
N VAL A 59 4.52 -2.05 0.86
CA VAL A 59 4.12 -0.64 1.02
C VAL A 59 2.67 -0.43 0.59
N PHE A 60 2.28 -0.96 -0.57
CA PHE A 60 0.90 -0.91 -1.07
C PHE A 60 -0.09 -1.50 -0.05
N PHE A 61 0.15 -2.72 0.43
CA PHE A 61 -0.74 -3.35 1.41
C PHE A 61 -0.84 -2.56 2.72
N ARG A 62 0.28 -2.03 3.20
CA ARG A 62 0.28 -1.19 4.40
C ARG A 62 -0.55 0.07 4.21
N GLN A 63 -0.35 0.81 3.12
CA GLN A 63 -1.11 2.02 2.80
C GLN A 63 -2.61 1.72 2.64
N CYS A 64 -2.95 0.62 1.98
CA CYS A 64 -4.34 0.20 1.82
C CYS A 64 -5.00 -0.16 3.16
N LYS A 65 -4.28 -0.80 4.09
CA LYS A 65 -4.79 -1.09 5.43
C LYS A 65 -4.97 0.16 6.25
N ASP A 66 -3.97 1.01 6.29
CA ASP A 66 -3.94 2.18 7.16
C ASP A 66 -4.91 3.28 6.73
N LYS A 67 -5.11 3.47 5.42
CA LYS A 67 -5.84 4.62 4.87
C LYS A 67 -7.10 4.25 4.06
N LEU A 68 -7.14 3.08 3.45
CA LEU A 68 -8.23 2.65 2.57
C LEU A 68 -9.09 1.51 3.14
N ALA A 69 -8.90 1.20 4.43
CA ALA A 69 -9.71 0.22 5.16
C ALA A 69 -9.72 -1.19 4.54
N LEU A 70 -8.57 -1.66 4.03
CA LEU A 70 -8.45 -2.97 3.37
C LEU A 70 -8.93 -4.14 4.21
N ASP A 71 -8.81 -4.08 5.52
CA ASP A 71 -9.14 -5.15 6.46
C ASP A 71 -10.49 -4.97 7.17
N SER A 72 -11.22 -3.88 6.90
CA SER A 72 -12.49 -3.56 7.56
C SER A 72 -13.73 -4.04 6.80
N TYR A 73 -13.58 -4.64 5.62
CA TYR A 73 -14.73 -5.11 4.85
C TYR A 73 -15.31 -6.41 5.39
N GLN A 74 -16.67 -6.50 5.37
CA GLN A 74 -17.42 -7.70 5.79
C GLN A 74 -18.08 -8.42 4.61
N ILE A 75 -17.48 -8.39 3.44
CA ILE A 75 -18.01 -8.97 2.21
C ILE A 75 -17.72 -10.47 2.19
N ARG A 76 -18.76 -11.31 2.08
CA ARG A 76 -18.65 -12.78 2.05
C ARG A 76 -18.60 -13.38 0.65
N SER A 77 -19.07 -12.66 -0.39
CA SER A 77 -19.09 -13.19 -1.75
C SER A 77 -17.74 -13.00 -2.44
N ALA A 78 -17.24 -14.04 -3.11
CA ALA A 78 -15.98 -13.99 -3.84
C ALA A 78 -15.96 -12.88 -4.91
N GLN A 79 -17.10 -12.67 -5.58
CA GLN A 79 -17.23 -11.60 -6.58
C GLN A 79 -17.22 -10.21 -5.94
N GLY A 80 -17.84 -10.04 -4.77
CA GLY A 80 -17.80 -8.80 -3.99
C GLY A 80 -16.37 -8.47 -3.54
N ILE A 81 -15.63 -9.47 -3.07
CA ILE A 81 -14.22 -9.30 -2.69
C ILE A 81 -13.38 -8.83 -3.88
N LYS A 82 -13.53 -9.46 -5.07
CA LYS A 82 -12.80 -9.05 -6.28
C LYS A 82 -13.11 -7.60 -6.67
N ARG A 83 -14.37 -7.19 -6.61
CA ARG A 83 -14.79 -5.81 -6.91
C ARG A 83 -14.23 -4.82 -5.89
N TYR A 84 -14.26 -5.18 -4.62
CA TYR A 84 -13.68 -4.36 -3.55
C TYR A 84 -12.17 -4.12 -3.77
N TRP A 85 -11.42 -5.18 -4.09
CA TRP A 85 -10.00 -5.09 -4.40
C TRP A 85 -9.72 -4.20 -5.61
N LEU A 86 -10.53 -4.28 -6.65
CA LEU A 86 -10.41 -3.43 -7.83
C LEU A 86 -10.63 -1.95 -7.48
N LEU A 87 -11.68 -1.65 -6.73
CA LEU A 87 -11.98 -0.28 -6.28
C LEU A 87 -10.88 0.27 -5.38
N MET A 88 -10.37 -0.53 -4.47
CA MET A 88 -9.28 -0.14 -3.59
C MET A 88 -7.98 0.13 -4.37
N SER A 89 -7.66 -0.73 -5.35
CA SER A 89 -6.50 -0.52 -6.22
C SER A 89 -6.63 0.76 -7.05
N LEU A 90 -7.84 1.07 -7.52
CA LEU A 90 -8.14 2.32 -8.21
C LEU A 90 -8.00 3.53 -7.28
N ALA A 91 -8.54 3.45 -6.06
CA ALA A 91 -8.40 4.51 -5.07
C ALA A 91 -6.92 4.77 -4.71
N HIS A 92 -6.13 3.71 -4.51
CA HIS A 92 -4.70 3.83 -4.29
C HIS A 92 -3.98 4.50 -5.48
N PHE A 93 -4.32 4.11 -6.70
CA PHE A 93 -3.78 4.73 -7.91
C PHE A 93 -4.15 6.21 -8.00
N MET A 94 -5.39 6.58 -7.70
CA MET A 94 -5.82 7.98 -7.67
C MET A 94 -5.02 8.80 -6.65
N CYS A 95 -4.74 8.24 -5.47
CA CYS A 95 -3.87 8.90 -4.48
C CYS A 95 -2.43 9.08 -5.00
N ALA A 96 -1.90 8.11 -5.76
CA ALA A 96 -0.55 8.21 -6.32
C ALA A 96 -0.44 9.21 -7.48
N VAL A 97 -1.54 9.45 -8.21
CA VAL A 97 -1.60 10.43 -9.31
C VAL A 97 -1.97 11.83 -8.79
N GLY A 98 -2.70 11.91 -7.65
CA GLY A 98 -3.15 13.17 -7.08
C GLY A 98 -3.97 14.02 -8.07
N THR A 99 -3.82 15.33 -7.99
CA THR A 99 -4.51 16.32 -8.84
C THR A 99 -3.82 16.55 -10.20
N GLY A 100 -3.28 15.49 -10.81
CA GLY A 100 -2.67 15.55 -12.16
C GLY A 100 -1.14 15.52 -12.18
N ARG A 101 -0.50 15.25 -11.06
CA ARG A 101 0.95 15.03 -10.96
C ARG A 101 1.22 13.79 -10.13
N PHE A 102 2.19 12.97 -10.54
CA PHE A 102 2.67 11.90 -9.70
C PHE A 102 3.23 12.47 -8.40
N CYS A 103 2.66 12.06 -7.29
CA CYS A 103 3.05 12.48 -5.95
C CYS A 103 3.23 11.26 -5.05
N SER A 104 3.66 11.48 -3.81
CA SER A 104 3.63 10.40 -2.82
C SER A 104 2.17 10.04 -2.51
N PHE A 105 1.91 8.76 -2.24
CA PHE A 105 0.57 8.30 -1.85
C PHE A 105 -0.01 9.14 -0.70
N GLU A 106 0.79 9.46 0.30
CA GLU A 106 0.35 10.23 1.47
C GLU A 106 -0.10 11.66 1.08
N THR A 107 0.68 12.32 0.23
CA THR A 107 0.33 13.67 -0.28
C THR A 107 -0.98 13.63 -1.06
N GLY A 108 -1.08 12.72 -2.03
CA GLY A 108 -2.30 12.62 -2.84
C GLY A 108 -3.53 12.17 -2.04
N TYR A 109 -3.35 11.32 -1.04
CA TYR A 109 -4.43 10.95 -0.13
C TYR A 109 -5.00 12.17 0.61
N HIS A 110 -4.14 13.01 1.18
CA HIS A 110 -4.58 14.24 1.87
C HIS A 110 -5.25 15.23 0.91
N GLU A 111 -4.69 15.46 -0.28
CA GLU A 111 -5.29 16.33 -1.30
C GLU A 111 -6.70 15.88 -1.71
N ILE A 112 -6.89 14.56 -1.90
CA ILE A 112 -8.20 14.01 -2.24
C ILE A 112 -9.18 14.14 -1.07
N CYS A 113 -8.76 13.84 0.15
CA CYS A 113 -9.60 14.00 1.35
C CYS A 113 -10.05 15.45 1.53
N ASP A 114 -9.13 16.41 1.39
CA ASP A 114 -9.43 17.84 1.50
C ASP A 114 -10.42 18.29 0.40
N THR A 115 -10.23 17.80 -0.82
CA THR A 115 -11.12 18.08 -1.95
C THR A 115 -12.53 17.55 -1.69
N ILE A 116 -12.66 16.29 -1.25
CA ILE A 116 -13.95 15.67 -0.91
C ILE A 116 -14.63 16.44 0.22
N GLN A 117 -13.88 16.86 1.22
CA GLN A 117 -14.42 17.63 2.34
C GLN A 117 -14.90 19.01 1.91
N LEU A 118 -14.16 19.68 1.04
CA LEU A 118 -14.55 20.97 0.47
C LEU A 118 -15.84 20.85 -0.36
N GLU A 119 -15.94 19.83 -1.22
CA GLU A 119 -17.15 19.56 -2.01
C GLU A 119 -18.36 19.24 -1.11
N LYS A 120 -18.15 18.50 -0.02
CA LYS A 120 -19.19 18.26 0.98
C LYS A 120 -19.70 19.58 1.59
N TYR A 121 -18.81 20.48 1.95
CA TYR A 121 -19.21 21.80 2.49
C TYR A 121 -19.92 22.67 1.46
N ARG A 122 -19.47 22.64 0.19
CA ARG A 122 -20.17 23.36 -0.90
C ARG A 122 -21.60 22.84 -1.07
N TYR A 123 -21.76 21.52 -1.09
CA TYR A 123 -23.06 20.88 -1.18
C TYR A 123 -23.97 21.28 -0.02
N LEU A 124 -23.50 21.18 1.23
CA LEU A 124 -24.25 21.59 2.42
C LEU A 124 -24.64 23.06 2.38
N PHE A 125 -23.73 23.93 1.96
CA PHE A 125 -24.01 25.36 1.82
C PHE A 125 -25.07 25.64 0.75
N GLN A 126 -25.06 24.92 -0.36
CA GLN A 126 -26.07 25.04 -1.39
C GLN A 126 -27.44 24.56 -0.88
N CYS A 127 -27.48 23.41 -0.23
CA CYS A 127 -28.73 22.91 0.40
C CYS A 127 -29.28 23.90 1.43
N ALA A 128 -28.43 24.52 2.24
CA ALA A 128 -28.84 25.53 3.21
C ALA A 128 -29.44 26.77 2.54
N LYS A 129 -28.92 27.18 1.36
CA LYS A 129 -29.47 28.29 0.58
C LYS A 129 -30.84 28.00 -0.03
N GLU A 130 -31.04 26.73 -0.44
CA GLU A 130 -32.27 26.30 -1.08
C GLU A 130 -33.35 25.92 -0.06
N SER A 131 -32.99 25.68 1.18
CA SER A 131 -33.90 25.32 2.27
C SER A 131 -34.51 26.58 2.87
N ASN A 132 -35.84 26.59 3.00
CA ASN A 132 -36.57 27.72 3.61
C ASN A 132 -36.59 27.64 5.16
N ASP A 133 -36.28 26.50 5.72
CA ASP A 133 -36.27 26.26 7.16
C ASP A 133 -35.20 25.21 7.55
N PHE A 134 -34.89 25.17 8.85
CA PHE A 134 -33.85 24.28 9.43
C PHE A 134 -34.24 22.80 9.30
N ASP A 135 -35.52 22.44 9.48
CA ASP A 135 -35.97 21.06 9.44
C ASP A 135 -35.89 20.46 8.01
N SER A 136 -36.14 21.31 7.01
CA SER A 136 -35.94 20.94 5.61
C SER A 136 -34.44 20.77 5.30
N PHE A 137 -33.59 21.63 5.81
CA PHE A 137 -32.12 21.48 5.64
C PHE A 137 -31.60 20.20 6.30
N MET A 138 -32.07 19.86 7.51
CA MET A 138 -31.59 18.67 8.23
C MET A 138 -31.89 17.37 7.50
N LYS A 139 -32.91 17.30 6.65
CA LYS A 139 -33.18 16.13 5.80
C LYS A 139 -32.10 15.86 4.76
N PHE A 140 -31.34 16.87 4.37
CA PHE A 140 -30.21 16.73 3.43
C PHE A 140 -28.85 16.56 4.15
N ALA A 141 -28.76 16.96 5.41
CA ALA A 141 -27.49 16.95 6.16
C ALA A 141 -27.21 15.63 6.88
N VAL A 142 -28.20 14.73 6.99
CA VAL A 142 -28.11 13.39 7.57
C VAL A 142 -28.00 12.34 6.47
#